data_2cba56f0acbc2e2fd1d05a382cbef2af
#
_entry.id   2cba56f0acbc2e2fd1d05a382cbef2af
#
_cell.length_a   1.000
_cell.length_b   1.000
_cell.length_c   1.000
_cell.angle_alpha   90.00
_cell.angle_beta   90.00
_cell.angle_gamma   90.00
#
_symmetry.space_group_name_H-M   'P 1'
#
loop_
_entity.id
_entity.type
_entity.pdbx_description
1 polymer ?
#
loop_
_entity_poly.entity_id
_entity_poly.type
_entity_poly.pdbx_seq_one_letter_code
_entity_poly.pdbx_strand_id
1 'polypeptide(L)'
;RSPSRGLGDVYKRQDQNEAIKRWKSDGIDLSNVLMQPGPVPGTILHQTIEQNHELDKALDNKLIELAQPALEKKEPVRIEMPIRNVYRTLGTMVGYEITKRYGEEGLPDDTIDMTFHGAGGQSIGAFIPRGETIRIYGEVNDYAGKGLSGGRMIVRPEACITFDPHENVIAGNVTGFGATSGQMFVAGRAGERFGVR
;
A
#
# COMPACT_ATOMS: atom_id res chain seq x y z
N ARG A 1 -4.62 31.45 1.37
CA ARG A 1 -5.33 30.39 0.59
C ARG A 1 -5.84 29.35 1.59
N SER A 2 -7.14 29.19 1.70
CA SER A 2 -7.68 28.03 2.41
C SER A 2 -7.31 26.77 1.65
N PRO A 3 -6.82 25.71 2.30
CA PRO A 3 -6.54 24.45 1.62
C PRO A 3 -7.84 23.91 1.00
N SER A 4 -7.73 23.36 -0.18
CA SER A 4 -8.87 22.66 -0.83
C SER A 4 -9.29 21.49 0.04
N ARG A 5 -10.56 21.47 0.43
CA ARG A 5 -11.13 20.40 1.26
C ARG A 5 -11.87 19.35 0.44
N GLY A 6 -11.51 19.23 -0.84
CA GLY A 6 -12.09 18.28 -1.76
C GLY A 6 -13.36 18.78 -2.45
N LEU A 7 -14.01 17.89 -3.18
CA LEU A 7 -15.14 18.19 -4.04
C LEU A 7 -16.31 18.88 -3.33
N GLY A 8 -16.56 18.56 -2.07
CA GLY A 8 -17.62 19.19 -1.28
C GLY A 8 -17.44 20.70 -1.07
N ASP A 9 -16.20 21.18 -1.07
CA ASP A 9 -15.90 22.60 -0.93
C ASP A 9 -16.16 23.37 -2.23
N VAL A 10 -15.96 22.71 -3.36
CA VAL A 10 -16.25 23.27 -4.71
C VAL A 10 -17.75 23.48 -4.86
N TYR A 11 -18.58 22.51 -4.48
CA TYR A 11 -20.04 22.62 -4.56
C TYR A 11 -20.61 23.73 -3.69
N LYS A 12 -20.05 23.96 -2.52
CA LYS A 12 -20.51 25.03 -1.61
C LYS A 12 -20.20 26.43 -2.11
N ARG A 13 -19.27 26.58 -3.04
CA ARG A 13 -18.86 27.88 -3.59
C ARG A 13 -19.48 28.18 -4.95
N GLN A 14 -20.17 27.25 -5.56
CA GLN A 14 -20.88 27.46 -6.80
C GLN A 14 -22.23 28.13 -6.50
N ASP A 15 -22.57 29.13 -7.27
CA ASP A 15 -23.94 29.66 -7.27
C ASP A 15 -24.88 28.62 -7.87
N GLN A 16 -25.52 27.88 -7.00
CA GLN A 16 -26.45 26.82 -7.41
C GLN A 16 -27.63 27.37 -8.20
N ASN A 17 -28.03 28.62 -7.96
CA ASN A 17 -29.15 29.23 -8.67
C ASN A 17 -28.82 29.49 -10.17
N GLU A 18 -27.57 29.84 -10.48
CA GLU A 18 -27.11 29.95 -11.85
C GLU A 18 -26.87 28.61 -12.53
N ALA A 19 -26.33 27.63 -11.76
CA ALA A 19 -26.08 26.30 -12.30
C ALA A 19 -27.39 25.55 -12.66
N ILE A 20 -28.42 25.71 -11.86
CA ILE A 20 -29.76 25.13 -12.08
C ILE A 20 -30.43 25.73 -13.34
N LYS A 21 -30.15 26.98 -13.66
CA LYS A 21 -30.69 27.66 -14.86
C LYS A 21 -30.02 27.26 -16.17
N ARG A 22 -28.96 26.49 -16.13
CA ARG A 22 -28.27 26.04 -17.35
C ARG A 22 -29.05 24.91 -18.01
N TRP A 23 -29.28 25.03 -19.34
CA TRP A 23 -30.01 24.05 -20.14
C TRP A 23 -29.49 22.60 -19.98
N LYS A 24 -28.21 22.43 -19.62
CA LYS A 24 -27.58 21.10 -19.37
C LYS A 24 -28.03 20.44 -18.08
N SER A 25 -28.57 21.20 -17.12
CA SER A 25 -29.09 20.63 -15.86
C SER A 25 -30.55 20.17 -16.01
N ASP A 26 -31.28 20.69 -17.00
CA ASP A 26 -32.70 20.35 -17.16
C ASP A 26 -32.95 18.98 -17.78
N GLY A 27 -31.93 18.32 -18.28
CA GLY A 27 -32.05 17.01 -18.92
C GLY A 27 -31.44 15.82 -18.12
N ILE A 28 -30.91 16.08 -16.93
CA ILE A 28 -30.26 15.01 -16.13
C ILE A 28 -31.16 14.63 -14.97
N ASP A 29 -31.87 13.53 -15.14
CA ASP A 29 -32.59 12.88 -14.02
C ASP A 29 -31.67 11.89 -13.31
N LEU A 30 -31.25 12.24 -12.09
CA LEU A 30 -30.43 11.40 -11.21
C LEU A 30 -31.25 10.62 -10.21
N SER A 31 -32.60 10.64 -10.29
CA SER A 31 -33.48 10.00 -9.30
C SER A 31 -33.18 8.52 -9.12
N ASN A 32 -32.87 7.78 -10.20
CA ASN A 32 -32.50 6.38 -10.12
C ASN A 32 -31.17 6.13 -9.38
N VAL A 33 -30.21 7.04 -9.48
CA VAL A 33 -28.91 6.95 -8.79
C VAL A 33 -29.04 7.38 -7.33
N LEU A 34 -29.92 8.36 -7.08
CA LEU A 34 -30.15 8.93 -5.75
C LEU A 34 -31.24 8.17 -4.97
N MET A 35 -31.88 7.21 -5.61
CA MET A 35 -32.91 6.39 -4.96
C MET A 35 -32.31 5.63 -3.80
N GLN A 36 -32.79 5.93 -2.61
CA GLN A 36 -32.47 5.16 -1.43
C GLN A 36 -33.46 3.97 -1.35
N PRO A 37 -32.99 2.71 -1.51
CA PRO A 37 -33.86 1.57 -1.35
C PRO A 37 -34.42 1.55 0.08
N GLY A 38 -35.73 1.28 0.21
CA GLY A 38 -36.35 1.13 1.50
C GLY A 38 -35.71 -0.02 2.28
N PRO A 39 -35.66 0.05 3.60
CA PRO A 39 -35.12 -1.03 4.42
C PRO A 39 -35.92 -2.32 4.21
N VAL A 40 -35.24 -3.41 3.92
CA VAL A 40 -35.89 -4.74 3.92
C VAL A 40 -36.30 -5.05 5.38
N PRO A 41 -37.54 -5.51 5.63
CA PRO A 41 -37.95 -5.84 6.98
C PRO A 41 -37.00 -6.81 7.68
N GLY A 42 -36.53 -6.44 8.88
CA GLY A 42 -35.57 -7.21 9.65
C GLY A 42 -34.11 -6.94 9.34
N THR A 43 -33.77 -6.05 8.38
CA THR A 43 -32.40 -5.61 8.16
C THR A 43 -32.03 -4.36 8.94
N ILE A 44 -30.82 -4.33 9.44
CA ILE A 44 -30.25 -3.19 10.16
C ILE A 44 -29.41 -2.39 9.17
N LEU A 45 -29.66 -1.06 9.09
CA LEU A 45 -28.99 -0.16 8.12
C LEU A 45 -27.71 0.46 8.66
N HIS A 46 -27.21 -0.02 9.78
CA HIS A 46 -25.94 0.43 10.35
C HIS A 46 -25.14 -0.75 10.88
N GLN A 47 -23.87 -0.53 11.11
CA GLN A 47 -22.99 -1.56 11.67
C GLN A 47 -23.42 -1.93 13.10
N THR A 48 -23.65 -3.23 13.34
CA THR A 48 -24.02 -3.77 14.65
C THR A 48 -23.08 -4.85 15.17
N ILE A 49 -22.10 -5.23 14.36
CA ILE A 49 -21.07 -6.19 14.73
C ILE A 49 -19.70 -5.58 14.53
N GLU A 50 -18.75 -5.93 15.38
CA GLU A 50 -17.35 -5.58 15.17
C GLU A 50 -16.75 -6.47 14.08
N GLN A 51 -15.98 -5.86 13.17
CA GLN A 51 -15.21 -6.61 12.18
C GLN A 51 -13.94 -7.15 12.82
N ASN A 52 -13.73 -8.46 12.72
CA ASN A 52 -12.44 -9.05 13.02
C ASN A 52 -11.59 -9.06 11.72
N HIS A 53 -10.55 -8.23 11.65
CA HIS A 53 -9.64 -8.17 10.52
C HIS A 53 -8.52 -9.21 10.57
N GLU A 54 -8.51 -10.07 11.58
CA GLU A 54 -7.53 -11.15 11.80
C GLU A 54 -6.06 -10.65 11.74
N LEU A 55 -5.81 -9.43 12.20
CA LEU A 55 -4.47 -8.82 12.19
C LEU A 55 -3.49 -9.54 13.13
N ASP A 56 -4.00 -10.29 14.08
CA ASP A 56 -3.24 -11.20 14.95
C ASP A 56 -2.52 -12.30 14.15
N LYS A 57 -3.05 -12.67 12.99
CA LYS A 57 -2.46 -13.67 12.09
C LYS A 57 -1.45 -13.11 11.10
N ALA A 58 -1.28 -11.79 11.03
CA ALA A 58 -0.35 -11.15 10.10
C ALA A 58 1.09 -11.56 10.41
N LEU A 59 1.86 -11.90 9.35
CA LEU A 59 3.27 -12.26 9.48
C LEU A 59 4.10 -11.10 10.03
N ASP A 60 3.66 -9.87 9.82
CA ASP A 60 4.28 -8.65 10.35
C ASP A 60 4.44 -8.67 11.88
N ASN A 61 3.55 -9.33 12.62
CA ASN A 61 3.70 -9.45 14.07
C ASN A 61 5.02 -10.15 14.44
N LYS A 62 5.36 -11.22 13.71
CA LYS A 62 6.64 -11.91 13.89
C LYS A 62 7.82 -11.05 13.43
N LEU A 63 7.66 -10.30 12.34
CA LEU A 63 8.71 -9.38 11.87
C LEU A 63 8.98 -8.28 12.89
N ILE A 64 7.94 -7.72 13.49
CA ILE A 64 8.05 -6.70 14.55
C ILE A 64 8.78 -7.27 15.78
N GLU A 65 8.45 -8.50 16.18
CA GLU A 65 9.13 -9.18 17.27
C GLU A 65 10.64 -9.32 16.98
N LEU A 66 11.00 -9.82 15.80
CA LEU A 66 12.39 -9.98 15.38
C LEU A 66 13.12 -8.63 15.22
N ALA A 67 12.41 -7.58 14.86
CA ALA A 67 12.94 -6.24 14.66
C ALA A 67 13.07 -5.40 15.95
N GLN A 68 12.70 -5.93 17.12
CA GLN A 68 12.74 -5.18 18.38
C GLN A 68 14.08 -4.50 18.67
N PRO A 69 15.27 -5.11 18.44
CA PRO A 69 16.54 -4.42 18.67
C PRO A 69 16.70 -3.17 17.80
N ALA A 70 16.21 -3.21 16.55
CA ALA A 70 16.22 -2.06 15.67
C ALA A 70 15.21 -0.99 16.10
N LEU A 71 14.00 -1.41 16.48
CA LEU A 71 12.92 -0.51 16.89
C LEU A 71 13.19 0.18 18.24
N GLU A 72 13.92 -0.43 19.14
CA GLU A 72 14.19 0.14 20.46
C GLU A 72 15.54 0.84 20.56
N LYS A 73 16.57 0.28 19.90
CA LYS A 73 17.96 0.71 20.08
C LYS A 73 18.66 1.14 18.79
N LYS A 74 17.96 1.10 17.64
CA LYS A 74 18.52 1.34 16.30
C LYS A 74 19.65 0.37 15.93
N GLU A 75 19.68 -0.82 16.56
CA GLU A 75 20.65 -1.85 16.25
C GLU A 75 20.26 -2.53 14.91
N PRO A 76 21.17 -2.71 13.95
CA PRO A 76 20.85 -3.35 12.69
C PRO A 76 20.35 -4.79 12.88
N VAL A 77 19.24 -5.11 12.22
CA VAL A 77 18.64 -6.45 12.25
C VAL A 77 18.51 -7.00 10.83
N ARG A 78 18.85 -8.26 10.66
CA ARG A 78 18.65 -9.01 9.42
C ARG A 78 17.69 -10.14 9.66
N ILE A 79 16.65 -10.21 8.82
CA ILE A 79 15.60 -11.23 8.88
C ILE A 79 15.56 -11.92 7.53
N GLU A 80 15.57 -13.25 7.53
CA GLU A 80 15.47 -14.04 6.30
C GLU A 80 14.44 -15.15 6.49
N MET A 81 13.49 -15.27 5.59
CA MET A 81 12.44 -16.30 5.66
C MET A 81 11.73 -16.53 4.33
N PRO A 82 11.10 -17.71 4.14
CA PRO A 82 10.22 -17.94 3.00
C PRO A 82 8.93 -17.15 3.13
N ILE A 83 8.38 -16.71 1.99
CA ILE A 83 7.07 -16.08 1.92
C ILE A 83 6.17 -16.74 0.88
N ARG A 84 4.88 -16.44 0.99
CA ARG A 84 3.84 -16.84 0.05
C ARG A 84 2.94 -15.64 -0.26
N ASN A 85 2.31 -15.66 -1.42
CA ASN A 85 1.44 -14.58 -1.88
C ASN A 85 0.18 -14.34 -1.04
N VAL A 86 -0.11 -15.22 -0.08
CA VAL A 86 -1.17 -14.99 0.91
C VAL A 86 -0.80 -13.89 1.93
N TYR A 87 0.49 -13.61 2.11
CA TYR A 87 0.95 -12.52 2.99
C TYR A 87 0.87 -11.21 2.24
N ARG A 88 -0.26 -10.52 2.42
CA ARG A 88 -0.55 -9.23 1.82
C ARG A 88 -0.01 -8.11 2.71
N THR A 89 0.37 -6.99 2.11
CA THR A 89 0.87 -5.79 2.81
C THR A 89 2.03 -6.03 3.79
N LEU A 90 2.79 -7.11 3.58
CA LEU A 90 3.94 -7.47 4.42
C LEU A 90 4.94 -6.30 4.47
N GLY A 91 5.45 -5.99 5.66
CA GLY A 91 6.33 -4.87 5.95
C GLY A 91 5.60 -3.60 6.41
N THR A 92 4.33 -3.42 6.04
CA THR A 92 3.59 -2.20 6.36
C THR A 92 3.44 -1.96 7.87
N MET A 93 3.22 -3.02 8.66
CA MET A 93 3.10 -2.88 10.12
C MET A 93 4.46 -2.63 10.78
N VAL A 94 5.55 -3.17 10.21
CA VAL A 94 6.91 -2.83 10.62
C VAL A 94 7.18 -1.36 10.38
N GLY A 95 6.84 -0.85 9.19
CA GLY A 95 6.94 0.56 8.82
C GLY A 95 6.12 1.47 9.75
N TYR A 96 4.93 1.05 10.15
CA TYR A 96 4.13 1.77 11.15
C TYR A 96 4.87 1.90 12.49
N GLU A 97 5.48 0.82 12.98
CA GLU A 97 6.22 0.84 14.23
C GLU A 97 7.47 1.74 14.17
N ILE A 98 8.14 1.81 13.01
CA ILE A 98 9.23 2.77 12.77
C ILE A 98 8.70 4.20 12.84
N THR A 99 7.67 4.51 12.06
CA THR A 99 7.11 5.86 11.95
C THR A 99 6.54 6.34 13.27
N LYS A 100 5.90 5.46 14.03
CA LYS A 100 5.37 5.76 15.37
C LYS A 100 6.46 6.20 16.36
N ARG A 101 7.67 5.64 16.25
CA ARG A 101 8.79 5.92 17.17
C ARG A 101 9.68 7.06 16.68
N TYR A 102 9.90 7.13 15.38
CA TYR A 102 10.94 7.99 14.78
C TYR A 102 10.40 9.05 13.82
N GLY A 103 9.08 9.12 13.62
CA GLY A 103 8.45 10.12 12.76
C GLY A 103 8.88 9.99 11.29
N GLU A 104 8.99 11.12 10.63
CA GLU A 104 9.36 11.21 9.20
C GLU A 104 10.84 10.90 8.93
N GLU A 105 11.69 11.05 9.92
CA GLU A 105 13.14 10.77 9.76
C GLU A 105 13.43 9.27 9.63
N GLY A 106 12.58 8.42 10.22
CA GLY A 106 12.75 6.97 10.21
C GLY A 106 14.02 6.50 10.94
N LEU A 107 14.58 5.41 10.46
CA LEU A 107 15.84 4.82 10.95
C LEU A 107 16.96 5.04 9.93
N PRO A 108 18.23 4.86 10.32
CA PRO A 108 19.34 4.78 9.37
C PRO A 108 19.08 3.71 8.31
N ASP A 109 19.59 3.92 7.10
CA ASP A 109 19.40 3.00 5.99
C ASP A 109 19.83 1.57 6.36
N ASP A 110 19.07 0.56 5.88
CA ASP A 110 19.31 -0.88 6.11
C ASP A 110 19.33 -1.28 7.60
N THR A 111 18.72 -0.50 8.49
CA THR A 111 18.62 -0.88 9.92
C THR A 111 17.74 -2.11 10.11
N ILE A 112 16.64 -2.22 9.36
CA ILE A 112 15.82 -3.44 9.30
C ILE A 112 15.92 -3.97 7.87
N ASP A 113 16.74 -4.99 7.66
CA ASP A 113 16.96 -5.61 6.34
C ASP A 113 16.28 -6.98 6.32
N MET A 114 15.20 -7.07 5.55
CA MET A 114 14.37 -8.28 5.44
C MET A 114 14.54 -8.91 4.08
N THR A 115 14.95 -10.16 4.05
CA THR A 115 15.10 -10.98 2.84
C THR A 115 14.01 -12.05 2.82
N PHE A 116 13.29 -12.13 1.74
CA PHE A 116 12.20 -13.07 1.55
C PHE A 116 12.40 -13.92 0.29
N HIS A 117 12.09 -15.21 0.38
CA HIS A 117 12.17 -16.18 -0.71
C HIS A 117 10.78 -16.65 -1.08
N GLY A 118 10.35 -16.45 -2.33
CA GLY A 118 9.07 -16.87 -2.86
C GLY A 118 8.24 -15.73 -3.47
N ALA A 119 6.93 -15.89 -3.47
CA ALA A 119 6.01 -14.92 -4.07
C ALA A 119 5.47 -13.94 -3.03
N GLY A 120 5.72 -12.65 -3.23
CA GLY A 120 5.17 -11.58 -2.40
C GLY A 120 3.71 -11.29 -2.73
N GLY A 121 2.87 -11.12 -1.70
CA GLY A 121 1.46 -10.86 -1.87
C GLY A 121 1.14 -9.42 -2.30
N GLN A 122 -0.14 -9.17 -2.49
CA GLN A 122 -0.68 -7.87 -2.86
C GLN A 122 -0.19 -6.76 -1.92
N SER A 123 0.28 -5.64 -2.50
CA SER A 123 0.75 -4.47 -1.76
C SER A 123 1.91 -4.76 -0.77
N ILE A 124 2.75 -5.76 -1.05
CA ILE A 124 3.95 -5.99 -0.22
C ILE A 124 4.82 -4.73 -0.19
N GLY A 125 5.38 -4.40 0.97
CA GLY A 125 6.20 -3.21 1.14
C GLY A 125 5.44 -1.89 0.97
N ALA A 126 4.12 -1.88 1.23
CA ALA A 126 3.36 -0.64 1.17
C ALA A 126 3.78 0.32 2.29
N PHE A 127 4.04 1.59 1.93
CA PHE A 127 4.36 2.69 2.85
C PHE A 127 5.64 2.51 3.68
N ILE A 128 6.58 1.68 3.23
CA ILE A 128 7.82 1.47 3.98
C ILE A 128 8.64 2.76 4.10
N PRO A 129 8.99 3.16 5.34
CA PRO A 129 9.75 4.36 5.62
C PRO A 129 11.26 4.12 5.52
N ARG A 130 12.03 5.18 5.68
CA ARG A 130 13.48 5.10 5.76
C ARG A 130 13.93 4.16 6.88
N GLY A 131 14.94 3.34 6.56
CA GLY A 131 15.53 2.35 7.47
C GLY A 131 14.99 0.96 7.30
N GLU A 132 13.90 0.80 6.54
CA GLU A 132 13.34 -0.50 6.19
C GLU A 132 13.75 -0.90 4.77
N THR A 133 14.36 -2.07 4.64
CA THR A 133 14.75 -2.67 3.36
C THR A 133 14.09 -4.03 3.21
N ILE A 134 13.36 -4.21 2.11
CA ILE A 134 12.72 -5.46 1.73
C ILE A 134 13.36 -6.00 0.45
N ARG A 135 13.91 -7.21 0.53
CA ARG A 135 14.49 -7.96 -0.58
C ARG A 135 13.62 -9.18 -0.88
N ILE A 136 13.14 -9.29 -2.10
CA ILE A 136 12.36 -10.44 -2.57
C ILE A 136 13.18 -11.21 -3.59
N TYR A 137 13.52 -12.43 -3.27
CA TYR A 137 14.03 -13.41 -4.21
C TYR A 137 12.85 -14.26 -4.73
N GLY A 138 12.29 -13.82 -5.87
CA GLY A 138 11.08 -14.38 -6.45
C GLY A 138 10.31 -13.33 -7.24
N GLU A 139 9.02 -13.24 -7.00
CA GLU A 139 8.11 -12.31 -7.69
C GLU A 139 7.21 -11.58 -6.70
N VAL A 140 6.54 -10.52 -7.14
CA VAL A 140 5.59 -9.77 -6.32
C VAL A 140 4.30 -9.48 -7.09
N ASN A 141 3.19 -9.49 -6.37
CA ASN A 141 1.88 -9.14 -6.90
C ASN A 141 1.74 -7.62 -7.11
N ASP A 142 0.53 -7.18 -7.49
CA ASP A 142 0.23 -5.77 -7.74
C ASP A 142 0.45 -4.88 -6.53
N TYR A 143 0.67 -3.59 -6.79
CA TYR A 143 0.87 -2.55 -5.80
C TYR A 143 2.09 -2.76 -4.88
N ALA A 144 3.07 -3.56 -5.27
CA ALA A 144 4.29 -3.68 -4.52
C ALA A 144 4.95 -2.30 -4.33
N GLY A 145 5.36 -1.96 -3.10
CA GLY A 145 5.97 -0.69 -2.77
C GLY A 145 5.07 0.54 -2.97
N LYS A 146 3.74 0.38 -2.97
CA LYS A 146 2.86 1.55 -3.08
C LYS A 146 3.09 2.49 -1.91
N GLY A 147 3.15 3.81 -2.17
CA GLY A 147 3.38 4.80 -1.12
C GLY A 147 4.76 4.69 -0.47
N LEU A 148 5.74 4.08 -1.11
CA LEU A 148 7.12 4.01 -0.64
C LEU A 148 7.59 5.38 -0.16
N SER A 149 8.04 5.49 1.08
CA SER A 149 8.26 6.75 1.78
C SER A 149 9.68 6.84 2.40
N GLY A 150 10.69 6.36 1.68
CA GLY A 150 12.10 6.46 2.10
C GLY A 150 12.80 5.12 2.27
N GLY A 151 12.06 4.01 2.33
CA GLY A 151 12.64 2.67 2.42
C GLY A 151 13.23 2.17 1.11
N ARG A 152 13.68 0.94 1.12
CA ARG A 152 14.24 0.29 -0.07
C ARG A 152 13.53 -1.02 -0.38
N MET A 153 13.16 -1.22 -1.63
CA MET A 153 12.57 -2.45 -2.11
C MET A 153 13.35 -3.02 -3.28
N ILE A 154 13.73 -4.29 -3.21
CA ILE A 154 14.49 -5.00 -4.24
C ILE A 154 13.74 -6.27 -4.58
N VAL A 155 13.37 -6.41 -5.85
CA VAL A 155 12.69 -7.60 -6.38
C VAL A 155 13.55 -8.20 -7.46
N ARG A 156 13.95 -9.44 -7.28
CA ARG A 156 14.73 -10.20 -8.27
C ARG A 156 14.36 -11.69 -8.18
N PRO A 157 14.38 -12.40 -9.31
CA PRO A 157 14.24 -13.84 -9.27
C PRO A 157 15.36 -14.53 -8.49
N GLU A 158 15.10 -15.75 -8.04
CA GLU A 158 16.11 -16.64 -7.47
C GLU A 158 17.23 -16.95 -8.48
N ALA A 159 18.43 -17.28 -7.98
CA ALA A 159 19.56 -17.57 -8.83
C ALA A 159 19.40 -18.86 -9.68
N CYS A 160 18.51 -19.75 -9.27
CA CYS A 160 18.28 -21.05 -9.94
C CYS A 160 17.23 -21.02 -11.07
N ILE A 161 16.74 -19.83 -11.46
CA ILE A 161 15.75 -19.71 -12.53
C ILE A 161 16.30 -20.17 -13.88
N THR A 162 15.41 -20.70 -14.72
CA THR A 162 15.73 -21.16 -16.07
C THR A 162 15.21 -20.23 -17.18
N PHE A 163 14.51 -19.18 -16.82
CA PHE A 163 13.96 -18.17 -17.75
C PHE A 163 14.79 -16.88 -17.71
N ASP A 164 14.70 -16.07 -18.77
CA ASP A 164 15.29 -14.74 -18.79
C ASP A 164 14.37 -13.76 -18.04
N PRO A 165 14.82 -13.15 -16.92
CA PRO A 165 14.03 -12.16 -16.19
C PRO A 165 13.63 -10.94 -17.03
N HIS A 166 14.43 -10.56 -18.02
CA HIS A 166 14.13 -9.42 -18.89
C HIS A 166 12.94 -9.66 -19.83
N GLU A 167 12.57 -10.92 -20.03
CA GLU A 167 11.42 -11.31 -20.86
C GLU A 167 10.17 -11.62 -20.04
N ASN A 168 10.28 -11.71 -18.71
CA ASN A 168 9.21 -12.14 -17.82
C ASN A 168 8.80 -11.04 -16.83
N VAL A 169 7.50 -10.96 -16.52
CA VAL A 169 6.97 -10.07 -15.51
C VAL A 169 7.20 -10.68 -14.13
N ILE A 170 7.99 -10.02 -13.30
CA ILE A 170 8.29 -10.41 -11.91
C ILE A 170 7.72 -9.45 -10.87
N ALA A 171 7.27 -8.29 -11.29
CA ALA A 171 6.52 -7.36 -10.45
C ALA A 171 5.17 -7.07 -11.11
N GLY A 172 4.09 -7.15 -10.35
CA GLY A 172 2.74 -6.92 -10.84
C GLY A 172 2.48 -5.49 -11.28
N ASN A 173 1.21 -5.19 -11.52
CA ASN A 173 0.77 -3.86 -11.96
C ASN A 173 0.86 -2.84 -10.83
N VAL A 174 0.94 -1.56 -11.20
CA VAL A 174 0.85 -0.43 -10.27
C VAL A 174 1.94 -0.46 -9.18
N THR A 175 3.04 -1.13 -9.45
CA THR A 175 4.22 -1.19 -8.58
C THR A 175 4.78 0.22 -8.37
N GLY A 176 5.06 0.60 -7.11
CA GLY A 176 5.56 1.94 -6.76
C GLY A 176 4.52 3.06 -6.87
N PHE A 177 3.23 2.73 -6.92
CA PHE A 177 2.16 3.73 -7.00
C PHE A 177 2.22 4.73 -5.83
N GLY A 178 2.25 6.03 -6.15
CA GLY A 178 2.25 7.08 -5.13
C GLY A 178 3.51 7.11 -4.25
N ALA A 179 4.62 6.52 -4.70
CA ALA A 179 5.90 6.60 -4.01
C ALA A 179 6.40 8.04 -3.97
N THR A 180 6.82 8.52 -2.80
CA THR A 180 7.29 9.89 -2.60
C THR A 180 8.80 9.99 -2.43
N SER A 181 9.40 8.94 -1.90
CA SER A 181 10.86 8.84 -1.70
C SER A 181 11.27 7.39 -1.50
N GLY A 182 12.58 7.13 -1.49
CA GLY A 182 13.13 5.78 -1.33
C GLY A 182 13.69 5.22 -2.62
N GLN A 183 13.95 3.92 -2.63
CA GLN A 183 14.57 3.24 -3.76
C GLN A 183 13.83 1.95 -4.09
N MET A 184 13.57 1.72 -5.38
CA MET A 184 12.98 0.49 -5.86
C MET A 184 13.80 -0.07 -7.02
N PHE A 185 14.15 -1.36 -6.93
CA PHE A 185 14.92 -2.07 -7.93
C PHE A 185 14.16 -3.34 -8.33
N VAL A 186 13.91 -3.50 -9.63
CA VAL A 186 13.24 -4.67 -10.18
C VAL A 186 14.13 -5.27 -11.25
N ALA A 187 14.61 -6.49 -11.04
CA ALA A 187 15.43 -7.21 -12.00
C ALA A 187 14.57 -8.08 -12.91
N GLY A 188 13.83 -7.46 -13.82
CA GLY A 188 12.91 -8.07 -14.77
C GLY A 188 11.85 -7.07 -15.22
N ARG A 189 10.76 -7.56 -15.82
CA ARG A 189 9.65 -6.69 -16.21
C ARG A 189 8.71 -6.42 -15.06
N ALA A 190 8.18 -5.20 -15.01
CA ALA A 190 7.04 -4.83 -14.20
C ALA A 190 5.79 -4.73 -15.08
N GLY A 191 4.63 -4.97 -14.49
CA GLY A 191 3.34 -4.78 -15.13
C GLY A 191 3.03 -3.31 -15.45
N GLU A 192 1.79 -3.05 -15.83
CA GLU A 192 1.33 -1.72 -16.22
C GLU A 192 1.38 -0.72 -15.07
N ARG A 193 1.49 0.56 -15.40
CA ARG A 193 1.44 1.69 -14.46
C ARG A 193 2.52 1.65 -13.37
N PHE A 194 3.74 1.22 -13.73
CA PHE A 194 4.89 1.29 -12.84
C PHE A 194 5.21 2.75 -12.49
N GLY A 195 5.37 3.05 -11.19
CA GLY A 195 5.76 4.36 -10.69
C GLY A 195 4.77 5.50 -10.99
N VAL A 196 3.50 5.18 -11.21
CA VAL A 196 2.46 6.19 -11.49
C VAL A 196 2.16 7.00 -10.24
N ARG A 197 2.13 8.35 -10.41
CA ARG A 197 1.74 9.38 -9.46
C ARG A 197 2.81 9.84 -8.48
#